data_b7e3a6b334da4be7b0181bc796f286aa
#
_entry.id   b7e3a6b334da4be7b0181bc796f286aa
#
_cell.length_a   1.000
_cell.length_b   1.000
_cell.length_c   1.000
_cell.angle_alpha   90.00
_cell.angle_beta   90.00
_cell.angle_gamma   90.00
#
_symmetry.space_group_name_H-M   'P 1'
#
loop_
_entity.id
_entity.type
_entity.pdbx_description
1 polymer ?
#
loop_
_entity_poly.entity_id
_entity_poly.type
_entity_poly.pdbx_seq_one_letter_code
_entity_poly.pdbx_strand_id
1 'polypeptide(L)'
;FLKQKTAYEIRNCDWSSDVCSSDLEAPEYLFIGGGIGITPLISMARFCDAKGKAFRLIYCARSGEHAAYADELKSTFGDRVVVHFDGGDPEKVYDFWDEFMTPSANHVYCCGPKPLMEEIRALSGHWPEDQIHFEDFNPQAGREYVNSTFMVSIKSTGDSFQVHEASTILETLRSNGLRVPSSCESGTCGSCKMRLLAGEVEHRDFVLELDEYDSAIMVCVSRGKGDIEIDFEDY
;
A
#
# COMPACT_ATOMS: atom_id res chain seq x y z
N PHE A 1 18.40 13.16 11.41
CA PHE A 1 17.63 13.88 10.37
C PHE A 1 17.86 13.16 9.04
N LEU A 2 17.00 12.21 8.67
CA LEU A 2 16.95 11.66 7.32
C LEU A 2 16.14 12.66 6.48
N LYS A 3 16.81 13.35 5.58
CA LYS A 3 16.19 14.28 4.65
C LYS A 3 15.24 13.50 3.72
N GLN A 4 13.96 13.80 3.76
CA GLN A 4 12.98 13.25 2.82
C GLN A 4 13.41 13.59 1.40
N LYS A 5 13.61 12.59 0.55
CA LYS A 5 13.98 12.80 -0.85
C LYS A 5 12.74 13.24 -1.63
N THR A 6 12.86 14.25 -2.44
CA THR A 6 11.78 14.76 -3.30
C THR A 6 11.46 13.76 -4.42
N ALA A 7 10.27 13.86 -5.04
CA ALA A 7 9.88 13.03 -6.19
C ALA A 7 10.89 13.08 -7.36
N TYR A 8 11.69 14.14 -7.47
CA TYR A 8 12.79 14.28 -8.45
C TYR A 8 14.02 13.44 -8.05
N GLU A 9 14.32 13.38 -6.76
CA GLU A 9 15.40 12.54 -6.23
C GLU A 9 15.02 11.06 -6.26
N ILE A 10 13.71 10.71 -6.19
CA ILE A 10 13.18 9.37 -6.42
C ILE A 10 13.34 8.95 -7.89
N ARG A 11 13.27 9.88 -8.84
CA ARG A 11 13.53 9.62 -10.27
C ARG A 11 14.98 9.25 -10.57
N ASN A 12 15.91 9.74 -9.76
CA ASN A 12 17.36 9.53 -9.90
C ASN A 12 17.94 8.74 -8.72
N CYS A 13 17.10 8.09 -7.93
CA CYS A 13 17.59 7.41 -6.74
C CYS A 13 18.38 6.18 -7.10
N ASP A 14 19.52 6.07 -6.48
CA ASP A 14 20.37 4.90 -6.30
C ASP A 14 19.66 3.69 -5.63
N TRP A 15 18.35 3.66 -5.68
CA TRP A 15 17.55 2.49 -5.29
C TRP A 15 17.91 1.26 -6.10
N SER A 16 18.36 1.49 -7.35
CA SER A 16 18.87 0.46 -8.21
C SER A 16 20.22 -0.10 -7.76
N SER A 17 20.98 0.61 -6.94
CA SER A 17 22.30 0.14 -6.54
C SER A 17 22.28 -0.77 -5.31
N ASP A 18 21.37 -0.55 -4.36
CA ASP A 18 21.34 -1.35 -3.12
C ASP A 18 20.42 -2.57 -3.19
N VAL A 19 19.32 -2.49 -3.94
CA VAL A 19 18.34 -3.60 -4.07
C VAL A 19 18.61 -4.47 -5.31
N CYS A 20 19.11 -3.89 -6.38
CA CYS A 20 19.32 -4.61 -7.64
C CYS A 20 20.78 -5.03 -7.92
N SER A 21 21.75 -4.63 -7.12
CA SER A 21 23.16 -4.91 -7.44
C SER A 21 23.62 -6.31 -7.06
N SER A 22 23.00 -6.95 -6.07
CA SER A 22 23.36 -8.30 -5.61
C SER A 22 22.57 -9.42 -6.31
N ASP A 23 21.37 -9.14 -6.84
CA ASP A 23 20.42 -10.17 -7.30
C ASP A 23 20.21 -10.17 -8.82
N LEU A 24 21.15 -9.61 -9.58
CA LEU A 24 21.05 -9.47 -11.04
C LEU A 24 21.19 -10.78 -11.81
N GLU A 25 21.29 -11.92 -11.15
CA GLU A 25 21.45 -13.24 -11.78
C GLU A 25 20.14 -14.04 -11.90
N ALA A 26 19.01 -13.50 -11.39
CA ALA A 26 17.74 -14.17 -11.55
C ALA A 26 17.35 -14.30 -13.03
N PRO A 27 16.79 -15.45 -13.44
CA PRO A 27 16.34 -15.66 -14.81
C PRO A 27 15.16 -14.75 -15.19
N GLU A 28 14.31 -14.41 -14.23
CA GLU A 28 13.17 -13.50 -14.41
C GLU A 28 12.82 -12.81 -13.10
N TYR A 29 12.20 -11.64 -13.21
CA TYR A 29 11.68 -10.85 -12.09
C TYR A 29 10.16 -10.74 -12.18
N LEU A 30 9.46 -11.05 -11.08
CA LEU A 30 8.04 -10.82 -10.94
C LEU A 30 7.79 -9.63 -10.03
N PHE A 31 7.21 -8.57 -10.57
CA PHE A 31 6.82 -7.37 -9.83
C PHE A 31 5.32 -7.40 -9.55
N ILE A 32 4.91 -7.27 -8.29
CA ILE A 32 3.51 -7.28 -7.86
C ILE A 32 3.23 -5.97 -7.15
N GLY A 33 2.45 -5.10 -7.80
CA GLY A 33 2.13 -3.77 -7.30
C GLY A 33 0.66 -3.60 -6.93
N GLY A 34 0.38 -2.98 -5.79
CA GLY A 34 -0.97 -2.58 -5.39
C GLY A 34 -1.10 -1.08 -5.17
N GLY A 35 -2.00 -0.41 -5.89
CA GLY A 35 -2.21 1.03 -5.74
C GLY A 35 -0.92 1.84 -5.89
N ILE A 36 -0.59 2.67 -4.88
CA ILE A 36 0.64 3.48 -4.88
C ILE A 36 1.92 2.64 -4.80
N GLY A 37 1.84 1.38 -4.35
CA GLY A 37 2.96 0.44 -4.33
C GLY A 37 3.55 0.13 -5.71
N ILE A 38 2.92 0.60 -6.78
CA ILE A 38 3.49 0.54 -8.12
C ILE A 38 4.76 1.38 -8.29
N THR A 39 4.92 2.44 -7.51
CA THR A 39 5.97 3.45 -7.72
C THR A 39 7.40 2.92 -7.64
N PRO A 40 7.83 2.12 -6.65
CA PRO A 40 9.15 1.52 -6.63
C PRO A 40 9.32 0.50 -7.77
N LEU A 41 8.27 -0.27 -8.07
CA LEU A 41 8.31 -1.31 -9.08
C LEU A 41 8.46 -0.77 -10.50
N ILE A 42 7.97 0.45 -10.78
CA ILE A 42 8.24 1.13 -12.06
C ILE A 42 9.74 1.33 -12.27
N SER A 43 10.46 1.75 -11.24
CA SER A 43 11.91 1.96 -11.32
C SER A 43 12.65 0.66 -11.58
N MET A 44 12.25 -0.42 -10.90
CA MET A 44 12.81 -1.76 -11.09
C MET A 44 12.51 -2.30 -12.50
N ALA A 45 11.26 -2.16 -12.98
CA ALA A 45 10.87 -2.59 -14.33
C ALA A 45 11.66 -1.84 -15.43
N ARG A 46 11.82 -0.52 -15.28
CA ARG A 46 12.64 0.29 -16.20
C ARG A 46 14.11 -0.13 -16.18
N PHE A 47 14.63 -0.47 -15.01
CA PHE A 47 16.00 -0.97 -14.87
C PHE A 47 16.16 -2.33 -15.57
N CYS A 48 15.25 -3.28 -15.34
CA CYS A 48 15.26 -4.58 -16.02
C CYS A 48 15.17 -4.43 -17.53
N ASP A 49 14.27 -3.57 -18.02
CA ASP A 49 14.14 -3.27 -19.44
C ASP A 49 15.44 -2.73 -20.05
N ALA A 50 16.04 -1.72 -19.40
CA ALA A 50 17.30 -1.11 -19.83
C ALA A 50 18.49 -2.09 -19.82
N LYS A 51 18.44 -3.12 -18.98
CA LYS A 51 19.47 -4.18 -18.88
C LYS A 51 19.14 -5.43 -19.68
N GLY A 52 18.02 -5.47 -20.38
CA GLY A 52 17.58 -6.65 -21.14
C GLY A 52 17.23 -7.85 -20.25
N LYS A 53 16.87 -7.62 -18.98
CA LYS A 53 16.45 -8.65 -18.03
C LYS A 53 14.97 -9.00 -18.24
N ALA A 54 14.63 -10.27 -18.16
CA ALA A 54 13.24 -10.70 -18.23
C ALA A 54 12.49 -10.27 -16.97
N PHE A 55 11.28 -9.73 -17.16
CA PHE A 55 10.39 -9.40 -16.05
C PHE A 55 8.94 -9.44 -16.48
N ARG A 56 8.07 -9.64 -15.49
CA ARG A 56 6.60 -9.44 -15.57
C ARG A 56 6.18 -8.50 -14.46
N LEU A 57 5.16 -7.71 -14.73
CA LEU A 57 4.58 -6.78 -13.76
C LEU A 57 3.07 -7.01 -13.67
N ILE A 58 2.59 -7.38 -12.49
CA ILE A 58 1.15 -7.48 -12.16
C ILE A 58 0.79 -6.28 -11.30
N TYR A 59 -0.10 -5.44 -11.82
CA TYR A 59 -0.55 -4.23 -11.15
C TYR A 59 -2.02 -4.32 -10.79
N CYS A 60 -2.31 -4.43 -9.50
CA CYS A 60 -3.65 -4.50 -8.93
C CYS A 60 -4.12 -3.13 -8.47
N ALA A 61 -5.32 -2.73 -8.90
CA ALA A 61 -5.94 -1.47 -8.49
C ALA A 61 -7.47 -1.61 -8.49
N ARG A 62 -8.17 -0.73 -7.78
CA ARG A 62 -9.63 -0.77 -7.73
C ARG A 62 -10.29 -0.39 -9.06
N SER A 63 -9.74 0.58 -9.76
CA SER A 63 -10.23 1.04 -11.07
C SER A 63 -9.14 1.78 -11.81
N GLY A 64 -9.40 2.14 -13.07
CA GLY A 64 -8.47 2.94 -13.88
C GLY A 64 -8.14 4.30 -13.27
N GLU A 65 -9.07 4.93 -12.57
CA GLU A 65 -8.85 6.21 -11.88
C GLU A 65 -7.87 6.07 -10.70
N HIS A 66 -7.77 4.86 -10.12
CA HIS A 66 -6.87 4.54 -9.00
C HIS A 66 -5.58 3.85 -9.45
N ALA A 67 -5.39 3.66 -10.77
CA ALA A 67 -4.24 2.99 -11.35
C ALA A 67 -3.28 4.00 -11.99
N ALA A 68 -2.57 4.76 -11.16
CA ALA A 68 -1.57 5.69 -11.64
C ALA A 68 -0.54 4.97 -12.54
N TYR A 69 -0.16 5.62 -13.65
CA TYR A 69 0.81 5.08 -14.64
C TYR A 69 0.38 3.82 -15.41
N ALA A 70 -0.84 3.29 -15.27
CA ALA A 70 -1.25 2.04 -15.91
C ALA A 70 -1.11 2.08 -17.44
N ASP A 71 -1.56 3.15 -18.07
CA ASP A 71 -1.46 3.34 -19.53
C ASP A 71 -0.02 3.52 -19.99
N GLU A 72 0.80 4.26 -19.23
CA GLU A 72 2.22 4.42 -19.50
C GLU A 72 2.95 3.08 -19.43
N LEU A 73 2.70 2.28 -18.40
CA LEU A 73 3.30 0.96 -18.20
C LEU A 73 2.94 0.00 -19.33
N LYS A 74 1.66 -0.05 -19.71
CA LYS A 74 1.20 -0.87 -20.83
C LYS A 74 1.81 -0.42 -22.16
N SER A 75 1.88 0.89 -22.40
CA SER A 75 2.48 1.40 -23.64
C SER A 75 3.99 1.17 -23.72
N THR A 76 4.68 1.19 -22.57
CA THR A 76 6.14 1.03 -22.52
C THR A 76 6.56 -0.43 -22.55
N PHE A 77 5.88 -1.31 -21.81
CA PHE A 77 6.32 -2.68 -21.58
C PHE A 77 5.44 -3.73 -22.25
N GLY A 78 4.29 -3.34 -22.83
CA GLY A 78 3.42 -4.22 -23.60
C GLY A 78 2.88 -5.40 -22.77
N ASP A 79 2.98 -6.60 -23.33
CA ASP A 79 2.45 -7.84 -22.74
C ASP A 79 3.14 -8.27 -21.43
N ARG A 80 4.25 -7.64 -21.08
CA ARG A 80 4.92 -7.85 -19.78
C ARG A 80 4.15 -7.25 -18.60
N VAL A 81 3.11 -6.44 -18.86
CA VAL A 81 2.31 -5.77 -17.83
C VAL A 81 0.88 -6.25 -17.86
N VAL A 82 0.45 -6.84 -16.76
CA VAL A 82 -0.94 -7.16 -16.47
C VAL A 82 -1.49 -6.11 -15.52
N VAL A 83 -2.57 -5.43 -15.89
CA VAL A 83 -3.31 -4.54 -14.98
C VAL A 83 -4.64 -5.18 -14.66
N HIS A 84 -4.91 -5.37 -13.39
CA HIS A 84 -6.13 -5.98 -12.88
C HIS A 84 -6.93 -4.98 -12.05
N PHE A 85 -8.25 -4.93 -12.30
CA PHE A 85 -9.19 -4.08 -11.56
C PHE A 85 -10.20 -4.92 -10.81
N ASP A 86 -10.20 -4.84 -9.49
CA ASP A 86 -11.12 -5.57 -8.61
C ASP A 86 -12.42 -4.80 -8.30
N GLY A 87 -12.50 -3.50 -8.62
CA GLY A 87 -13.63 -2.64 -8.29
C GLY A 87 -13.79 -2.40 -6.77
N GLY A 88 -12.81 -2.80 -5.96
CA GLY A 88 -12.90 -2.83 -4.50
C GLY A 88 -13.72 -4.00 -3.95
N ASP A 89 -13.96 -5.03 -4.76
CA ASP A 89 -14.68 -6.25 -4.42
C ASP A 89 -13.67 -7.36 -4.02
N PRO A 90 -13.68 -7.82 -2.76
CA PRO A 90 -12.76 -8.87 -2.31
C PRO A 90 -12.89 -10.21 -3.06
N GLU A 91 -14.03 -10.45 -3.71
CA GLU A 91 -14.23 -11.68 -4.51
C GLU A 91 -13.63 -11.58 -5.93
N LYS A 92 -13.17 -10.40 -6.33
CA LYS A 92 -12.60 -10.11 -7.65
C LYS A 92 -11.11 -9.77 -7.62
N VAL A 93 -10.43 -10.06 -6.53
CA VAL A 93 -8.98 -9.88 -6.45
C VAL A 93 -8.27 -10.74 -7.48
N TYR A 94 -7.06 -10.35 -7.86
CA TYR A 94 -6.24 -11.15 -8.77
C TYR A 94 -5.87 -12.47 -8.10
N ASP A 95 -6.07 -13.58 -8.80
CA ASP A 95 -5.66 -14.91 -8.34
C ASP A 95 -4.17 -15.13 -8.65
N PHE A 96 -3.34 -15.11 -7.62
CA PHE A 96 -1.89 -15.32 -7.71
C PHE A 96 -1.48 -16.79 -7.61
N TRP A 97 -2.43 -17.73 -7.51
CA TRP A 97 -2.11 -19.15 -7.29
C TRP A 97 -1.13 -19.70 -8.31
N ASP A 98 -1.39 -19.46 -9.59
CA ASP A 98 -0.55 -19.98 -10.68
C ASP A 98 0.88 -19.43 -10.65
N GLU A 99 1.07 -18.20 -10.16
CA GLU A 99 2.39 -17.56 -10.07
C GLU A 99 3.25 -18.19 -8.96
N PHE A 100 2.63 -18.72 -7.91
CA PHE A 100 3.30 -19.24 -6.74
C PHE A 100 3.23 -20.76 -6.57
N MET A 101 2.44 -21.47 -7.34
CA MET A 101 2.21 -22.91 -7.18
C MET A 101 3.51 -23.73 -7.18
N THR A 102 4.48 -23.34 -7.97
CA THR A 102 5.77 -24.01 -8.08
C THR A 102 6.92 -23.03 -7.92
N PRO A 103 7.78 -23.20 -6.88
CA PRO A 103 8.96 -22.37 -6.74
C PRO A 103 9.87 -22.44 -7.98
N SER A 104 10.40 -21.29 -8.36
CA SER A 104 11.34 -21.15 -9.48
C SER A 104 12.60 -20.42 -9.01
N ALA A 105 13.52 -20.13 -9.92
CA ALA A 105 14.69 -19.30 -9.62
C ALA A 105 14.41 -17.78 -9.83
N ASN A 106 13.15 -17.40 -9.98
CA ASN A 106 12.74 -16.01 -10.17
C ASN A 106 12.75 -15.25 -8.84
N HIS A 107 13.03 -13.95 -8.90
CA HIS A 107 12.85 -13.08 -7.75
C HIS A 107 11.52 -12.34 -7.83
N VAL A 108 10.80 -12.31 -6.73
CA VAL A 108 9.50 -11.65 -6.59
C VAL A 108 9.65 -10.41 -5.73
N TYR A 109 9.17 -9.28 -6.22
CA TYR A 109 9.12 -8.01 -5.48
C TYR A 109 7.68 -7.57 -5.35
N CYS A 110 7.20 -7.44 -4.12
CA CYS A 110 5.82 -7.04 -3.83
C CYS A 110 5.78 -5.74 -3.02
N CYS A 111 4.99 -4.78 -3.50
CA CYS A 111 4.71 -3.55 -2.79
C CYS A 111 3.25 -3.14 -2.97
N GLY A 112 2.55 -2.87 -1.88
CA GLY A 112 1.13 -2.49 -1.93
C GLY A 112 0.45 -2.51 -0.57
N PRO A 113 -0.88 -2.46 -0.57
CA PRO A 113 -1.68 -2.54 0.65
C PRO A 113 -1.42 -3.83 1.42
N LYS A 114 -1.57 -3.75 2.75
CA LYS A 114 -1.34 -4.88 3.67
C LYS A 114 -2.04 -6.19 3.24
N PRO A 115 -3.33 -6.19 2.83
CA PRO A 115 -3.98 -7.42 2.38
C PRO A 115 -3.27 -8.10 1.21
N LEU A 116 -2.82 -7.33 0.21
CA LEU A 116 -2.05 -7.87 -0.91
C LEU A 116 -0.73 -8.49 -0.46
N MET A 117 0.02 -7.77 0.39
CA MET A 117 1.30 -8.28 0.88
C MET A 117 1.14 -9.53 1.76
N GLU A 118 0.07 -9.60 2.57
CA GLU A 118 -0.24 -10.79 3.37
C GLU A 118 -0.61 -11.98 2.51
N GLU A 119 -1.39 -11.78 1.45
CA GLU A 119 -1.71 -12.82 0.47
C GLU A 119 -0.45 -13.37 -0.20
N ILE A 120 0.41 -12.49 -0.71
CA ILE A 120 1.67 -12.92 -1.34
C ILE A 120 2.58 -13.65 -0.34
N ARG A 121 2.67 -13.20 0.92
CA ARG A 121 3.40 -13.93 1.97
C ARG A 121 2.84 -15.32 2.22
N ALA A 122 1.51 -15.45 2.26
CA ALA A 122 0.86 -16.75 2.47
C ALA A 122 1.12 -17.71 1.30
N LEU A 123 1.01 -17.23 0.06
CA LEU A 123 1.23 -18.02 -1.14
C LEU A 123 2.70 -18.39 -1.35
N SER A 124 3.63 -17.52 -0.96
CA SER A 124 5.08 -17.72 -1.13
C SER A 124 5.76 -18.43 0.03
N GLY A 125 5.05 -18.87 1.07
CA GLY A 125 5.63 -19.44 2.29
C GLY A 125 6.47 -20.72 2.09
N HIS A 126 6.40 -21.34 0.91
CA HIS A 126 7.21 -22.50 0.52
C HIS A 126 8.35 -22.15 -0.46
N TRP A 127 8.53 -20.86 -0.76
CA TRP A 127 9.62 -20.35 -1.60
C TRP A 127 10.85 -20.01 -0.74
N PRO A 128 12.06 -20.00 -1.32
CA PRO A 128 13.26 -19.49 -0.64
C PRO A 128 13.07 -18.03 -0.21
N GLU A 129 13.45 -17.70 1.05
CA GLU A 129 13.27 -16.35 1.61
C GLU A 129 14.04 -15.28 0.84
N ASP A 130 15.20 -15.62 0.29
CA ASP A 130 16.07 -14.74 -0.49
C ASP A 130 15.51 -14.39 -1.88
N GLN A 131 14.41 -15.03 -2.30
CA GLN A 131 13.75 -14.75 -3.57
C GLN A 131 12.50 -13.87 -3.43
N ILE A 132 11.98 -13.69 -2.21
CA ILE A 132 10.72 -12.96 -1.97
C ILE A 132 11.01 -11.67 -1.22
N HIS A 133 10.80 -10.55 -1.89
CA HIS A 133 11.11 -9.23 -1.38
C HIS A 133 9.84 -8.40 -1.21
N PHE A 134 9.68 -7.82 -0.02
CA PHE A 134 8.57 -6.93 0.28
C PHE A 134 9.08 -5.53 0.56
N GLU A 135 8.46 -4.55 -0.09
CA GLU A 135 8.63 -3.17 0.29
C GLU A 135 7.38 -2.67 0.99
N ASP A 136 7.53 -2.29 2.24
CA ASP A 136 6.46 -1.75 3.06
C ASP A 136 6.68 -0.24 3.22
N PHE A 137 5.73 0.56 2.73
CA PHE A 137 5.71 2.00 2.99
C PHE A 137 5.26 2.34 4.41
N ASN A 138 5.08 1.35 5.27
CA ASN A 138 4.69 1.60 6.65
C ASN A 138 5.79 2.37 7.39
N PRO A 139 5.56 3.66 7.67
CA PRO A 139 6.53 4.51 8.36
C PRO A 139 6.78 4.08 9.81
N GLN A 140 5.99 3.14 10.28
CA GLN A 140 5.97 2.65 11.65
C GLN A 140 6.65 1.30 11.82
N ALA A 141 7.23 0.75 10.76
CA ALA A 141 8.04 -0.45 10.85
C ALA A 141 9.16 -0.25 11.88
N GLY A 142 9.04 -0.91 13.03
CA GLY A 142 9.99 -0.79 14.16
C GLY A 142 9.55 0.13 15.31
N ARG A 143 8.35 0.74 15.28
CA ARG A 143 7.77 1.39 16.46
C ARG A 143 6.77 0.47 17.13
N GLU A 144 6.99 0.15 18.39
CA GLU A 144 6.00 -0.53 19.21
C GLU A 144 4.96 0.48 19.71
N TYR A 145 3.71 0.31 19.30
CA TYR A 145 2.58 1.09 19.79
C TYR A 145 1.72 0.23 20.70
N VAL A 146 1.38 0.74 21.86
CA VAL A 146 0.37 0.12 22.71
C VAL A 146 -0.99 0.63 22.26
N ASN A 147 -1.72 -0.22 21.54
CA ASN A 147 -3.06 0.11 21.10
C ASN A 147 -4.06 -0.09 22.22
N SER A 148 -5.05 0.80 22.32
CA SER A 148 -6.22 0.64 23.17
C SER A 148 -7.49 0.60 22.32
N THR A 149 -8.52 -0.04 22.82
CA THR A 149 -9.87 -0.01 22.22
C THR A 149 -10.51 1.35 22.49
N PHE A 150 -11.21 1.90 21.49
CA PHE A 150 -11.93 3.17 21.60
C PHE A 150 -13.16 3.19 20.68
N MET A 151 -14.05 4.16 20.84
CA MET A 151 -15.21 4.36 19.96
C MET A 151 -14.90 5.41 18.90
N VAL A 152 -15.31 5.15 17.68
CA VAL A 152 -15.34 6.12 16.58
C VAL A 152 -16.79 6.38 16.19
N SER A 153 -17.20 7.65 16.18
CA SER A 153 -18.54 8.09 15.76
C SER A 153 -18.44 8.84 14.43
N ILE A 154 -19.38 8.57 13.52
CA ILE A 154 -19.50 9.26 12.23
C ILE A 154 -20.63 10.26 12.30
N LYS A 155 -20.30 11.53 12.18
CA LYS A 155 -21.27 12.63 12.36
C LYS A 155 -22.42 12.58 11.37
N SER A 156 -22.13 12.39 10.10
CA SER A 156 -23.13 12.43 9.02
C SER A 156 -24.11 11.27 9.05
N THR A 157 -23.69 10.08 9.52
CA THR A 157 -24.57 8.90 9.59
C THR A 157 -25.18 8.69 10.98
N GLY A 158 -24.55 9.24 12.03
CA GLY A 158 -24.90 9.00 13.42
C GLY A 158 -24.47 7.64 13.96
N ASP A 159 -23.75 6.85 13.17
CA ASP A 159 -23.24 5.54 13.57
C ASP A 159 -22.04 5.67 14.50
N SER A 160 -21.86 4.65 15.35
CA SER A 160 -20.69 4.54 16.22
C SER A 160 -20.19 3.11 16.23
N PHE A 161 -18.86 2.94 16.13
CA PHE A 161 -18.22 1.65 16.04
C PHE A 161 -17.08 1.54 17.02
N GLN A 162 -16.90 0.35 17.58
CA GLN A 162 -15.76 0.04 18.44
C GLN A 162 -14.55 -0.36 17.58
N VAL A 163 -13.46 0.39 17.71
CA VAL A 163 -12.17 0.08 17.09
C VAL A 163 -11.34 -0.73 18.08
N HIS A 164 -11.13 -2.01 17.79
CA HIS A 164 -10.34 -2.91 18.61
C HIS A 164 -8.83 -2.65 18.46
N GLU A 165 -8.05 -3.13 19.42
CA GLU A 165 -6.59 -2.95 19.46
C GLU A 165 -5.89 -3.47 18.21
N ALA A 166 -6.37 -4.58 17.63
CA ALA A 166 -5.80 -5.21 16.45
C ALA A 166 -6.30 -4.64 15.12
N SER A 167 -7.32 -3.72 15.13
CA SER A 167 -7.95 -3.21 13.93
C SER A 167 -7.65 -1.72 13.75
N THR A 168 -7.55 -1.27 12.51
CA THR A 168 -7.53 0.14 12.17
C THR A 168 -8.96 0.73 12.16
N ILE A 169 -9.08 2.05 12.18
CA ILE A 169 -10.37 2.72 11.95
C ILE A 169 -10.89 2.36 10.56
N LEU A 170 -10.04 2.37 9.54
CA LEU A 170 -10.38 2.03 8.16
C LEU A 170 -10.98 0.62 8.05
N GLU A 171 -10.33 -0.39 8.63
CA GLU A 171 -10.83 -1.77 8.66
C GLU A 171 -12.17 -1.87 9.39
N THR A 172 -12.30 -1.17 10.52
CA THR A 172 -13.55 -1.14 11.29
C THR A 172 -14.70 -0.53 10.49
N LEU A 173 -14.49 0.60 9.83
CA LEU A 173 -15.50 1.25 9.01
C LEU A 173 -15.92 0.37 7.82
N ARG A 174 -14.97 -0.25 7.15
CA ARG A 174 -15.25 -1.16 6.01
C ARG A 174 -16.05 -2.40 6.42
N SER A 175 -15.67 -3.06 7.52
CA SER A 175 -16.38 -4.24 8.01
C SER A 175 -17.83 -3.93 8.43
N ASN A 176 -18.13 -2.66 8.71
CA ASN A 176 -19.47 -2.17 8.95
C ASN A 176 -20.16 -1.54 7.72
N GLY A 177 -19.62 -1.78 6.52
CA GLY A 177 -20.23 -1.39 5.24
C GLY A 177 -20.00 0.05 4.81
N LEU A 178 -19.18 0.82 5.54
CA LEU A 178 -18.84 2.18 5.16
C LEU A 178 -17.68 2.18 4.15
N ARG A 179 -17.86 2.89 3.03
CA ARG A 179 -16.85 3.02 1.99
C ARG A 179 -15.95 4.22 2.28
N VAL A 180 -14.73 3.96 2.69
CA VAL A 180 -13.69 4.98 2.86
C VAL A 180 -12.67 4.81 1.74
N PRO A 181 -12.37 5.86 0.98
CA PRO A 181 -11.29 5.81 0.00
C PRO A 181 -9.96 5.43 0.67
N SER A 182 -9.16 4.59 0.03
CA SER A 182 -7.80 4.30 0.48
C SER A 182 -6.96 3.77 -0.66
N SER A 183 -5.64 3.87 -0.53
CA SER A 183 -4.68 3.36 -1.51
C SER A 183 -3.53 2.63 -0.83
N CYS A 184 -2.58 3.34 -0.19
CA CYS A 184 -1.40 2.73 0.43
C CYS A 184 -1.69 1.97 1.73
N GLU A 185 -2.70 2.38 2.47
CA GLU A 185 -3.08 1.87 3.81
C GLU A 185 -1.94 1.90 4.84
N SER A 186 -0.92 2.71 4.60
CA SER A 186 0.29 2.86 5.42
C SER A 186 0.57 4.31 5.85
N GLY A 187 -0.41 5.22 5.68
CA GLY A 187 -0.29 6.60 6.15
C GLY A 187 0.60 7.51 5.31
N THR A 188 0.84 7.18 4.02
CA THR A 188 1.77 7.92 3.17
C THR A 188 1.16 8.59 1.94
N CYS A 189 -0.12 8.27 1.58
CA CYS A 189 -0.70 8.75 0.31
C CYS A 189 -1.85 9.76 0.46
N GLY A 190 -2.41 9.95 1.66
CA GLY A 190 -3.51 10.88 1.88
C GLY A 190 -4.91 10.38 1.52
N SER A 191 -5.05 9.25 0.80
CA SER A 191 -6.35 8.81 0.25
C SER A 191 -7.42 8.46 1.28
N CYS A 192 -7.03 8.15 2.52
CA CYS A 192 -7.95 7.77 3.60
C CYS A 192 -8.14 8.90 4.62
N LYS A 193 -7.91 10.14 4.22
CA LYS A 193 -8.13 11.30 5.05
C LYS A 193 -9.61 11.47 5.37
N MET A 194 -9.94 11.72 6.63
CA MET A 194 -11.26 12.09 7.10
C MET A 194 -11.16 13.31 8.00
N ARG A 195 -12.25 14.06 8.16
CA ARG A 195 -12.30 15.19 9.09
C ARG A 195 -12.34 14.69 10.52
N LEU A 196 -11.55 15.26 11.38
CA LEU A 196 -11.64 15.09 12.84
C LEU A 196 -12.52 16.22 13.40
N LEU A 197 -13.60 15.87 14.10
CA LEU A 197 -14.55 16.81 14.65
C LEU A 197 -14.43 16.95 16.16
N ALA A 198 -14.08 15.86 16.84
CA ALA A 198 -13.85 15.85 18.28
C ALA A 198 -12.96 14.67 18.70
N GLY A 199 -12.33 14.83 19.86
CA GLY A 199 -11.46 13.83 20.47
C GLY A 199 -9.99 14.09 20.21
N GLU A 200 -9.12 13.36 20.90
CA GLU A 200 -7.66 13.44 20.76
C GLU A 200 -7.14 12.25 19.94
N VAL A 201 -6.24 12.51 19.00
CA VAL A 201 -5.69 11.52 18.06
C VAL A 201 -4.20 11.33 18.27
N GLU A 202 -3.76 10.09 18.20
CA GLU A 202 -2.38 9.73 17.98
C GLU A 202 -2.14 9.63 16.47
N HIS A 203 -1.58 10.68 15.88
CA HIS A 203 -1.23 10.71 14.47
C HIS A 203 -0.04 9.81 14.20
N ARG A 204 -0.20 8.92 13.23
CA ARG A 204 0.79 7.91 12.85
C ARG A 204 1.11 7.96 11.37
N ASP A 205 0.66 8.97 10.68
CA ASP A 205 0.90 9.23 9.27
C ASP A 205 2.08 10.20 9.03
N PHE A 206 2.42 10.37 7.76
CA PHE A 206 3.44 11.32 7.29
C PHE A 206 2.87 12.30 6.26
N VAL A 207 1.55 12.43 6.21
CA VAL A 207 0.85 13.20 5.17
C VAL A 207 0.30 14.50 5.73
N LEU A 208 -0.26 14.45 6.94
CA LEU A 208 -0.87 15.64 7.54
C LEU A 208 0.21 16.62 7.99
N GLU A 209 -0.02 17.88 7.67
CA GLU A 209 0.77 18.99 8.22
C GLU A 209 0.33 19.27 9.67
N LEU A 210 1.18 19.94 10.44
CA LEU A 210 0.92 20.18 11.87
C LEU A 210 -0.37 20.98 12.14
N ASP A 211 -0.75 21.85 11.23
CA ASP A 211 -1.98 22.67 11.30
C ASP A 211 -3.24 21.87 10.94
N GLU A 212 -3.11 20.69 10.36
CA GLU A 212 -4.22 19.78 10.05
C GLU A 212 -4.51 18.79 11.19
N TYR A 213 -3.61 18.63 12.17
CA TYR A 213 -3.73 17.62 13.23
C TYR A 213 -4.99 17.74 14.08
N ASP A 214 -5.50 18.97 14.27
CA ASP A 214 -6.72 19.22 15.05
C ASP A 214 -8.00 19.06 14.23
N SER A 215 -7.89 18.90 12.90
CA SER A 215 -9.06 18.91 11.99
C SER A 215 -9.14 17.69 11.06
N ALA A 216 -8.11 16.87 10.99
CA ALA A 216 -8.06 15.72 10.08
C ALA A 216 -7.41 14.49 10.73
N ILE A 217 -7.73 13.32 10.19
CA ILE A 217 -7.16 12.04 10.62
C ILE A 217 -6.95 11.11 9.42
N MET A 218 -5.82 10.38 9.41
CA MET A 218 -5.56 9.31 8.46
C MET A 218 -6.01 7.97 9.05
N VAL A 219 -7.23 7.54 8.70
CA VAL A 219 -7.93 6.41 9.35
C VAL A 219 -7.28 5.03 9.12
N CYS A 220 -6.33 4.92 8.20
CA CYS A 220 -5.62 3.66 7.95
C CYS A 220 -4.52 3.36 8.99
N VAL A 221 -4.02 4.36 9.70
CA VAL A 221 -2.88 4.19 10.65
C VAL A 221 -3.08 4.90 11.98
N SER A 222 -3.70 6.08 12.00
CA SER A 222 -3.88 6.90 13.19
C SER A 222 -4.97 6.35 14.12
N ARG A 223 -4.91 6.67 15.40
CA ARG A 223 -5.83 6.13 16.42
C ARG A 223 -6.33 7.22 17.36
N GLY A 224 -7.54 7.02 17.88
CA GLY A 224 -8.03 7.82 19.01
C GLY A 224 -7.23 7.48 20.28
N LYS A 225 -6.88 8.50 21.06
CA LYS A 225 -6.40 8.36 22.46
C LYS A 225 -7.56 8.20 23.46
N GLY A 226 -8.73 8.05 22.98
CA GLY A 226 -10.03 7.88 23.57
C GLY A 226 -11.06 7.93 22.46
N ASP A 227 -12.33 8.12 22.81
CA ASP A 227 -13.41 8.21 21.82
C ASP A 227 -13.25 9.46 20.94
N ILE A 228 -13.50 9.30 19.65
CA ILE A 228 -13.38 10.36 18.65
C ILE A 228 -14.66 10.47 17.80
N GLU A 229 -14.92 11.68 17.30
CA GLU A 229 -15.94 11.95 16.29
C GLU A 229 -15.26 12.39 15.00
N ILE A 230 -15.57 11.70 13.90
CA ILE A 230 -15.04 11.99 12.58
C ILE A 230 -16.15 12.13 11.55
N ASP A 231 -15.83 12.61 10.36
CA ASP A 231 -16.75 12.63 9.23
C ASP A 231 -16.02 12.54 7.90
N PHE A 232 -16.75 12.20 6.86
CA PHE A 232 -16.22 12.22 5.50
C PHE A 232 -15.81 13.64 5.10
N GLU A 233 -14.81 13.76 4.21
CA GLU A 233 -14.52 15.05 3.58
C GLU A 233 -15.68 15.44 2.66
N ASP A 234 -16.00 16.73 2.62
CA ASP A 234 -16.99 17.27 1.67
C ASP A 234 -16.30 17.34 0.29
N TYR A 235 -16.73 16.52 -0.66
CA TYR A 235 -16.28 16.54 -2.04
C TYR A 235 -17.23 17.39 -2.89
#